data_91d4592419192cadfb83825744cd1682
#
_entry.id   91d4592419192cadfb83825744cd1682
#
_cell.length_a   1.000
_cell.length_b   1.000
_cell.length_c   1.000
_cell.angle_alpha   90.00
_cell.angle_beta   90.00
_cell.angle_gamma   90.00
#
_symmetry.space_group_name_H-M   'P 1'
#
loop_
_entity.id
_entity.type
_entity.pdbx_description
1 polymer ?
#
loop_
_entity_poly.entity_id
_entity_poly.type
_entity_poly.pdbx_seq_one_letter_code
_entity_poly.pdbx_strand_id
1 'polypeptide(L)'
;MRLGTLTALAGAWAAAAYLLWASTRVPDGLPRGGLLEQRLFAPSFLHRAEHFERFGYYLWLGETLAVLVVFVLYAWRGSRFARDSAAGPIGTGMLLAMLGFALVWLVSVPFEVLSLWWQRRYHQSDESYFAVVFGGWFALGVEFLFLSFSVLVVVGLAKWFPRTWWIPGAAAFVGLALLFTFVSPYLVPDTRPLRDPELRSAAARIAEQEGVHGVPVRVQKVDTKDVNAFATGIGSSRKVFLWSSLLDGRFTNGEIEVVLAHEYGHQARNHLLKGIAWYALFAFPGTYLIALAARRRGGMREPAAMPLAILVLVVLSLLALPFQNAISRHIEAEADWMALETTRDPKSMESFFRRLAPTALADPSPPTAAYLVFDDHPTLIQRIAMARAWEARNG
;
A
#
# COMPACT_ATOMS: atom_id res chain seq x y z
N MET A 1 16.57 -19.66 22.37
CA MET A 1 16.07 -18.56 23.23
C MET A 1 15.35 -19.18 24.43
N ARG A 2 15.54 -18.68 25.63
CA ARG A 2 14.82 -19.16 26.82
C ARG A 2 13.34 -18.73 26.71
N LEU A 3 12.40 -19.54 27.21
CA LEU A 3 10.94 -19.26 27.12
C LEU A 3 10.61 -17.85 27.65
N GLY A 4 11.21 -17.44 28.78
CA GLY A 4 11.03 -16.09 29.33
C GLY A 4 11.45 -14.95 28.40
N THR A 5 12.49 -15.13 27.57
CA THR A 5 12.90 -14.12 26.58
C THR A 5 11.86 -13.99 25.46
N LEU A 6 11.30 -15.12 25.01
CA LEU A 6 10.23 -15.11 23.99
C LEU A 6 8.97 -14.42 24.51
N THR A 7 8.56 -14.72 25.74
CA THR A 7 7.39 -14.08 26.37
C THR A 7 7.59 -12.58 26.53
N ALA A 8 8.77 -12.13 26.96
CA ALA A 8 9.08 -10.71 27.10
C ALA A 8 9.06 -9.98 25.76
N LEU A 9 9.63 -10.58 24.69
CA LEU A 9 9.60 -10.00 23.35
C LEU A 9 8.19 -9.95 22.78
N ALA A 10 7.38 -11.00 22.96
CA ALA A 10 5.98 -11.01 22.53
C ALA A 10 5.16 -9.96 23.29
N GLY A 11 5.37 -9.80 24.60
CA GLY A 11 4.75 -8.75 25.39
C GLY A 11 5.12 -7.34 24.93
N ALA A 12 6.41 -7.11 24.68
CA ALA A 12 6.89 -5.81 24.14
C ALA A 12 6.30 -5.52 22.75
N TRP A 13 6.24 -6.53 21.87
CA TRP A 13 5.61 -6.42 20.56
C TRP A 13 4.13 -6.06 20.66
N ALA A 14 3.38 -6.78 21.51
CA ALA A 14 1.96 -6.54 21.72
C ALA A 14 1.69 -5.14 22.31
N ALA A 15 2.51 -4.69 23.27
CA ALA A 15 2.43 -3.36 23.85
C ALA A 15 2.68 -2.26 22.79
N ALA A 16 3.71 -2.43 21.94
CA ALA A 16 3.99 -1.49 20.86
C ALA A 16 2.88 -1.44 19.83
N ALA A 17 2.33 -2.61 19.43
CA ALA A 17 1.19 -2.69 18.54
C ALA A 17 -0.05 -2.01 19.13
N TYR A 18 -0.34 -2.24 20.41
CA TYR A 18 -1.44 -1.58 21.13
C TYR A 18 -1.28 -0.06 21.15
N LEU A 19 -0.09 0.45 21.48
CA LEU A 19 0.18 1.89 21.53
C LEU A 19 0.01 2.56 20.15
N LEU A 20 0.45 1.90 19.08
CA LEU A 20 0.26 2.40 17.72
C LEU A 20 -1.22 2.39 17.32
N TRP A 21 -1.95 1.34 17.69
CA TRP A 21 -3.37 1.21 17.39
C TRP A 21 -4.23 2.21 18.19
N ALA A 22 -3.98 2.34 19.49
CA ALA A 22 -4.75 3.21 20.38
C ALA A 22 -4.51 4.70 20.13
N SER A 23 -3.48 5.07 19.36
CA SER A 23 -3.15 6.47 19.06
C SER A 23 -4.03 7.08 17.96
N THR A 24 -5.37 6.97 18.07
CA THR A 24 -6.32 7.55 17.11
C THR A 24 -7.11 8.71 17.72
N ARG A 25 -7.60 9.61 16.85
CA ARG A 25 -8.52 10.69 17.21
C ARG A 25 -9.99 10.37 16.93
N VAL A 26 -10.25 9.26 16.28
CA VAL A 26 -11.63 8.86 15.98
C VAL A 26 -12.34 8.50 17.28
N PRO A 27 -13.48 9.12 17.61
CA PRO A 27 -14.22 8.80 18.84
C PRO A 27 -14.68 7.34 18.86
N ASP A 28 -14.64 6.74 20.06
CA ASP A 28 -15.21 5.42 20.27
C ASP A 28 -16.72 5.43 20.05
N GLY A 29 -17.24 4.32 19.55
CA GLY A 29 -18.68 4.12 19.37
C GLY A 29 -19.30 4.93 18.21
N LEU A 30 -18.46 5.52 17.33
CA LEU A 30 -18.98 6.23 16.16
C LEU A 30 -19.72 5.24 15.25
N PRO A 31 -21.01 5.50 14.88
CA PRO A 31 -21.73 4.63 13.96
C PRO A 31 -21.12 4.72 12.56
N ARG A 32 -20.49 3.62 12.11
CA ARG A 32 -19.89 3.49 10.78
C ARG A 32 -20.67 2.54 9.88
N GLY A 33 -21.88 2.16 10.26
CA GLY A 33 -22.72 1.21 9.56
C GLY A 33 -24.18 1.65 9.52
N GLY A 34 -25.04 0.78 8.96
CA GLY A 34 -26.49 1.00 8.92
C GLY A 34 -27.01 1.81 7.73
N LEU A 35 -26.12 2.37 6.88
CA LEU A 35 -26.53 2.95 5.62
C LEU A 35 -26.70 1.86 4.56
N LEU A 36 -27.82 1.90 3.87
CA LEU A 36 -28.11 1.03 2.73
C LEU A 36 -27.61 1.72 1.46
N GLU A 37 -26.70 1.08 0.74
CA GLU A 37 -26.14 1.60 -0.53
C GLU A 37 -27.21 1.90 -1.58
N GLN A 38 -28.32 1.11 -1.62
CA GLN A 38 -29.44 1.30 -2.52
C GLN A 38 -30.17 2.64 -2.32
N ARG A 39 -29.99 3.31 -1.18
CA ARG A 39 -30.52 4.65 -0.91
C ARG A 39 -29.63 5.78 -1.47
N LEU A 40 -28.38 5.46 -1.77
CA LEU A 40 -27.36 6.42 -2.18
C LEU A 40 -26.98 6.28 -3.65
N PHE A 41 -27.09 5.06 -4.19
CA PHE A 41 -26.64 4.73 -5.53
C PHE A 41 -27.74 4.02 -6.32
N ALA A 42 -27.75 4.23 -7.64
CA ALA A 42 -28.69 3.55 -8.53
C ALA A 42 -28.41 2.03 -8.59
N PRO A 43 -29.44 1.17 -8.61
CA PRO A 43 -29.25 -0.29 -8.69
C PRO A 43 -28.42 -0.74 -9.88
N SER A 44 -28.56 -0.07 -11.03
CA SER A 44 -27.78 -0.37 -12.25
C SER A 44 -26.27 -0.09 -12.07
N PHE A 45 -25.94 0.95 -11.31
CA PHE A 45 -24.55 1.23 -10.96
C PHE A 45 -24.00 0.17 -10.02
N LEU A 46 -24.71 -0.13 -8.92
CA LEU A 46 -24.28 -1.14 -7.93
C LEU A 46 -23.99 -2.48 -8.59
N HIS A 47 -24.92 -2.99 -9.40
CA HIS A 47 -24.73 -4.24 -10.14
C HIS A 47 -23.51 -4.19 -11.08
N ARG A 48 -23.28 -3.04 -11.73
CA ARG A 48 -22.13 -2.87 -12.65
C ARG A 48 -20.81 -2.83 -11.90
N ALA A 49 -20.74 -2.13 -10.77
CA ALA A 49 -19.56 -2.02 -9.91
C ALA A 49 -19.21 -3.38 -9.29
N GLU A 50 -20.20 -4.06 -8.67
CA GLU A 50 -20.03 -5.40 -8.12
C GLU A 50 -19.49 -6.40 -9.16
N HIS A 51 -20.07 -6.39 -10.37
CA HIS A 51 -19.64 -7.28 -11.44
C HIS A 51 -18.22 -6.98 -11.92
N PHE A 52 -17.86 -5.69 -11.98
CA PHE A 52 -16.53 -5.24 -12.37
C PHE A 52 -15.47 -5.70 -11.37
N GLU A 53 -15.68 -5.45 -10.09
CA GLU A 53 -14.71 -5.81 -9.03
C GLU A 53 -14.62 -7.31 -8.79
N ARG A 54 -15.75 -8.03 -8.84
CA ARG A 54 -15.78 -9.47 -8.65
C ARG A 54 -14.89 -10.22 -9.65
N PHE A 55 -14.82 -9.76 -10.89
CA PHE A 55 -13.88 -10.33 -11.86
C PHE A 55 -12.43 -10.10 -11.44
N GLY A 56 -12.11 -8.90 -10.96
CA GLY A 56 -10.77 -8.56 -10.43
C GLY A 56 -10.38 -9.45 -9.26
N TYR A 57 -11.29 -9.75 -8.34
CA TYR A 57 -11.04 -10.64 -7.21
C TYR A 57 -10.69 -12.07 -7.65
N TYR A 58 -11.44 -12.63 -8.61
CA TYR A 58 -11.13 -13.97 -9.15
C TYR A 58 -9.84 -13.97 -9.95
N LEU A 59 -9.57 -12.92 -10.69
CA LEU A 59 -8.33 -12.80 -11.46
C LEU A 59 -7.12 -12.77 -10.52
N TRP A 60 -7.17 -11.93 -9.48
CA TRP A 60 -6.13 -11.87 -8.45
C TRP A 60 -5.93 -13.20 -7.72
N LEU A 61 -7.02 -13.89 -7.37
CA LEU A 61 -6.93 -15.21 -6.73
C LEU A 61 -6.25 -16.22 -7.65
N GLY A 62 -6.62 -16.23 -8.92
CA GLY A 62 -6.01 -17.12 -9.93
C GLY A 62 -4.51 -16.84 -10.10
N GLU A 63 -4.14 -15.56 -10.22
CA GLU A 63 -2.75 -15.12 -10.29
C GLU A 63 -1.95 -15.51 -9.04
N THR A 64 -2.47 -15.22 -7.86
CA THR A 64 -1.84 -15.55 -6.58
C THR A 64 -1.59 -17.05 -6.46
N LEU A 65 -2.56 -17.88 -6.80
CA LEU A 65 -2.40 -19.33 -6.80
C LEU A 65 -1.36 -19.79 -7.81
N ALA A 66 -1.34 -19.24 -9.02
CA ALA A 66 -0.36 -19.57 -10.05
C ALA A 66 1.06 -19.17 -9.59
N VAL A 67 1.25 -17.98 -9.04
CA VAL A 67 2.52 -17.50 -8.47
C VAL A 67 2.97 -18.38 -7.32
N LEU A 68 2.09 -18.77 -6.40
CA LEU A 68 2.41 -19.66 -5.29
C LEU A 68 2.87 -21.05 -5.80
N VAL A 69 2.16 -21.63 -6.77
CA VAL A 69 2.55 -22.91 -7.38
C VAL A 69 3.95 -22.81 -7.98
N VAL A 70 4.21 -21.74 -8.74
CA VAL A 70 5.54 -21.52 -9.35
C VAL A 70 6.62 -21.36 -8.27
N PHE A 71 6.36 -20.62 -7.20
CA PHE A 71 7.34 -20.47 -6.12
C PHE A 71 7.56 -21.76 -5.33
N VAL A 72 6.55 -22.58 -5.13
CA VAL A 72 6.72 -23.93 -4.53
C VAL A 72 7.61 -24.79 -5.40
N LEU A 73 7.35 -24.85 -6.71
CA LEU A 73 8.19 -25.60 -7.67
C LEU A 73 9.60 -25.02 -7.73
N TYR A 74 9.73 -23.70 -7.71
CA TYR A 74 11.01 -23.00 -7.69
C TYR A 74 11.77 -23.25 -6.38
N ALA A 75 11.13 -23.22 -5.23
CA ALA A 75 11.75 -23.56 -3.95
C ALA A 75 12.21 -25.04 -3.94
N TRP A 76 11.47 -25.92 -4.58
CA TRP A 76 11.83 -27.35 -4.65
C TRP A 76 13.03 -27.59 -5.56
N ARG A 77 13.04 -27.04 -6.79
CA ARG A 77 14.02 -27.33 -7.83
C ARG A 77 15.11 -26.25 -8.01
N GLY A 78 14.83 -25.01 -7.68
CA GLY A 78 15.71 -23.87 -7.97
C GLY A 78 17.08 -23.93 -7.31
N SER A 79 17.20 -24.64 -6.19
CA SER A 79 18.49 -24.85 -5.54
C SER A 79 19.51 -25.62 -6.41
N ARG A 80 19.07 -26.33 -7.44
CA ARG A 80 19.95 -27.04 -8.38
C ARG A 80 20.80 -26.06 -9.19
N PHE A 81 20.23 -24.92 -9.58
CA PHE A 81 20.95 -23.88 -10.34
C PHE A 81 22.09 -23.21 -9.53
N ALA A 82 22.05 -23.33 -8.19
CA ALA A 82 23.13 -22.82 -7.36
C ALA A 82 24.42 -23.63 -7.47
N ARG A 83 24.35 -24.92 -7.85
CA ARG A 83 25.51 -25.83 -7.88
C ARG A 83 26.43 -25.55 -9.04
N ASP A 84 25.87 -25.09 -10.16
CA ASP A 84 26.60 -24.96 -11.43
C ASP A 84 27.02 -23.48 -11.68
N SER A 85 26.80 -22.59 -10.71
CA SER A 85 27.10 -21.17 -10.86
C SER A 85 28.54 -20.83 -10.45
N ALA A 86 29.27 -20.19 -11.36
CA ALA A 86 30.62 -19.66 -11.12
C ALA A 86 30.62 -18.25 -10.49
N ALA A 87 29.45 -17.63 -10.23
CA ALA A 87 29.34 -16.24 -9.80
C ALA A 87 29.62 -15.99 -8.30
N GLY A 88 30.02 -17.00 -7.56
CA GLY A 88 30.18 -16.94 -6.11
C GLY A 88 28.85 -16.80 -5.35
N PRO A 89 28.85 -16.84 -4.01
CA PRO A 89 27.59 -16.91 -3.24
C PRO A 89 26.66 -15.71 -3.41
N ILE A 90 27.20 -14.49 -3.49
CA ILE A 90 26.39 -13.27 -3.67
C ILE A 90 25.82 -13.24 -5.09
N GLY A 91 26.69 -13.38 -6.10
CA GLY A 91 26.25 -13.35 -7.51
C GLY A 91 25.24 -14.46 -7.84
N THR A 92 25.48 -15.67 -7.34
CA THR A 92 24.52 -16.77 -7.48
C THR A 92 23.20 -16.48 -6.78
N GLY A 93 23.21 -15.91 -5.57
CA GLY A 93 22.02 -15.47 -4.86
C GLY A 93 21.22 -14.43 -5.66
N MET A 94 21.92 -13.46 -6.27
CA MET A 94 21.31 -12.45 -7.14
C MET A 94 20.68 -13.07 -8.37
N LEU A 95 21.39 -13.97 -9.07
CA LEU A 95 20.85 -14.68 -10.25
C LEU A 95 19.62 -15.52 -9.92
N LEU A 96 19.61 -16.19 -8.77
CA LEU A 96 18.42 -16.93 -8.31
C LEU A 96 17.26 -15.99 -7.97
N ALA A 97 17.51 -14.86 -7.33
CA ALA A 97 16.46 -13.87 -7.06
C ALA A 97 15.90 -13.30 -8.37
N MET A 98 16.77 -12.98 -9.34
CA MET A 98 16.36 -12.55 -10.69
C MET A 98 15.49 -13.59 -11.39
N LEU A 99 15.91 -14.85 -11.35
CA LEU A 99 15.13 -15.94 -11.95
C LEU A 99 13.75 -16.05 -11.28
N GLY A 100 13.69 -15.95 -9.94
CA GLY A 100 12.42 -15.93 -9.22
C GLY A 100 11.52 -14.78 -9.67
N PHE A 101 12.07 -13.57 -9.81
CA PHE A 101 11.37 -12.41 -10.30
C PHE A 101 10.88 -12.57 -11.75
N ALA A 102 11.74 -13.05 -12.65
CA ALA A 102 11.37 -13.32 -14.04
C ALA A 102 10.24 -14.36 -14.15
N LEU A 103 10.24 -15.38 -13.29
CA LEU A 103 9.17 -16.36 -13.23
C LEU A 103 7.84 -15.75 -12.79
N VAL A 104 7.85 -14.84 -11.80
CA VAL A 104 6.64 -14.10 -11.39
C VAL A 104 6.13 -13.28 -12.55
N TRP A 105 6.99 -12.43 -13.13
CA TRP A 105 6.60 -11.60 -14.27
C TRP A 105 5.97 -12.41 -15.40
N LEU A 106 6.61 -13.52 -15.80
CA LEU A 106 6.10 -14.39 -16.86
C LEU A 106 4.72 -14.98 -16.53
N VAL A 107 4.49 -15.32 -15.26
CA VAL A 107 3.21 -15.86 -14.79
C VAL A 107 2.15 -14.78 -14.70
N SER A 108 2.51 -13.56 -14.30
CA SER A 108 1.57 -12.43 -14.12
C SER A 108 1.11 -11.84 -15.46
N VAL A 109 1.94 -11.85 -16.54
CA VAL A 109 1.60 -11.26 -17.84
C VAL A 109 0.21 -11.67 -18.38
N PRO A 110 -0.21 -12.93 -18.39
CA PRO A 110 -1.55 -13.29 -18.86
C PRO A 110 -2.68 -12.65 -18.02
N PHE A 111 -2.47 -12.53 -16.71
CA PHE A 111 -3.44 -11.94 -15.79
C PHE A 111 -3.51 -10.41 -15.97
N GLU A 112 -2.37 -9.75 -16.17
CA GLU A 112 -2.31 -8.31 -16.50
C GLU A 112 -3.01 -8.01 -17.82
N VAL A 113 -2.80 -8.82 -18.86
CA VAL A 113 -3.50 -8.69 -20.15
C VAL A 113 -5.01 -8.88 -19.99
N LEU A 114 -5.45 -9.87 -19.20
CA LEU A 114 -6.87 -10.09 -18.90
C LEU A 114 -7.46 -8.94 -18.08
N SER A 115 -6.71 -8.41 -17.11
CA SER A 115 -7.11 -7.24 -16.32
C SER A 115 -7.31 -6.01 -17.22
N LEU A 116 -6.34 -5.72 -18.10
CA LEU A 116 -6.47 -4.62 -19.04
C LEU A 116 -7.66 -4.81 -19.99
N TRP A 117 -7.85 -6.02 -20.53
CA TRP A 117 -9.02 -6.33 -21.38
C TRP A 117 -10.33 -6.01 -20.65
N TRP A 118 -10.45 -6.39 -19.37
CA TRP A 118 -11.60 -6.13 -18.54
C TRP A 118 -11.80 -4.64 -18.28
N GLN A 119 -10.75 -3.92 -17.88
CA GLN A 119 -10.80 -2.48 -17.66
C GLN A 119 -11.22 -1.72 -18.92
N ARG A 120 -10.68 -2.08 -20.10
CA ARG A 120 -11.06 -1.48 -21.38
C ARG A 120 -12.53 -1.73 -21.72
N ARG A 121 -13.05 -2.92 -21.44
CA ARG A 121 -14.48 -3.26 -21.63
C ARG A 121 -15.41 -2.36 -20.81
N TYR A 122 -14.95 -1.91 -19.65
CA TYR A 122 -15.69 -0.99 -18.78
C TYR A 122 -15.31 0.48 -18.97
N HIS A 123 -14.46 0.80 -19.94
CA HIS A 123 -13.95 2.15 -20.21
C HIS A 123 -13.17 2.78 -19.04
N GLN A 124 -12.54 1.95 -18.21
CA GLN A 124 -11.69 2.38 -17.08
C GLN A 124 -10.24 2.61 -17.49
N SER A 125 -9.76 2.00 -18.59
CA SER A 125 -8.41 2.19 -19.11
C SER A 125 -8.41 2.29 -20.62
N ASP A 126 -7.58 3.18 -21.16
CA ASP A 126 -7.28 3.32 -22.60
C ASP A 126 -5.85 2.84 -22.93
N GLU A 127 -5.11 2.26 -21.96
CA GLU A 127 -3.76 1.74 -22.15
C GLU A 127 -3.68 0.70 -23.26
N SER A 128 -2.53 0.65 -23.94
CA SER A 128 -2.27 -0.37 -24.95
C SER A 128 -1.75 -1.66 -24.33
N TYR A 129 -2.11 -2.81 -24.90
CA TYR A 129 -1.55 -4.11 -24.49
C TYR A 129 -0.01 -4.14 -24.58
N PHE A 130 0.55 -3.45 -25.55
CA PHE A 130 1.99 -3.32 -25.69
C PHE A 130 2.60 -2.57 -24.49
N ALA A 131 1.97 -1.50 -24.03
CA ALA A 131 2.43 -0.75 -22.86
C ALA A 131 2.39 -1.60 -21.57
N VAL A 132 1.35 -2.39 -21.37
CA VAL A 132 1.25 -3.30 -20.20
C VAL A 132 2.33 -4.38 -20.26
N VAL A 133 2.53 -5.04 -21.39
CA VAL A 133 3.51 -6.14 -21.49
C VAL A 133 4.95 -5.63 -21.51
N PHE A 134 5.23 -4.53 -22.19
CA PHE A 134 6.61 -4.06 -22.43
C PHE A 134 6.97 -2.76 -21.71
N GLY A 135 5.97 -1.94 -21.33
CA GLY A 135 6.23 -0.70 -20.58
C GLY A 135 6.80 -0.97 -19.19
N GLY A 136 6.48 -2.13 -18.62
CA GLY A 136 7.05 -2.62 -17.36
C GLY A 136 8.56 -2.89 -17.39
N TRP A 137 9.21 -2.96 -18.56
CA TRP A 137 10.65 -3.26 -18.65
C TRP A 137 11.53 -2.22 -17.96
N PHE A 138 11.15 -0.95 -17.98
CA PHE A 138 11.86 0.08 -17.21
C PHE A 138 11.63 -0.07 -15.72
N ALA A 139 10.39 -0.37 -15.29
CA ALA A 139 10.07 -0.68 -13.89
C ALA A 139 10.83 -1.95 -13.45
N LEU A 140 10.90 -2.99 -14.29
CA LEU A 140 11.70 -4.19 -14.07
C LEU A 140 13.16 -3.86 -13.77
N GLY A 141 13.75 -2.86 -14.44
CA GLY A 141 15.13 -2.42 -14.18
C GLY A 141 15.32 -1.87 -12.76
N VAL A 142 14.38 -1.04 -12.30
CA VAL A 142 14.40 -0.46 -10.94
C VAL A 142 14.16 -1.54 -9.88
N GLU A 143 13.16 -2.39 -10.10
CA GLU A 143 12.87 -3.52 -9.21
C GLU A 143 14.02 -4.51 -9.14
N PHE A 144 14.68 -4.76 -10.26
CA PHE A 144 15.87 -5.57 -10.34
C PHE A 144 17.04 -4.99 -9.52
N LEU A 145 17.29 -3.69 -9.62
CA LEU A 145 18.32 -3.02 -8.82
C LEU A 145 17.98 -3.11 -7.32
N PHE A 146 16.73 -2.88 -6.95
CA PHE A 146 16.27 -3.00 -5.57
C PHE A 146 16.41 -4.43 -5.04
N LEU A 147 16.00 -5.42 -5.82
CA LEU A 147 16.12 -6.84 -5.48
C LEU A 147 17.58 -7.24 -5.33
N SER A 148 18.44 -6.83 -6.28
CA SER A 148 19.88 -7.11 -6.24
C SER A 148 20.54 -6.49 -5.00
N PHE A 149 20.20 -5.25 -4.68
CA PHE A 149 20.64 -4.58 -3.47
C PHE A 149 20.15 -5.30 -2.21
N SER A 150 18.88 -5.72 -2.18
CA SER A 150 18.31 -6.47 -1.06
C SER A 150 19.03 -7.80 -0.83
N VAL A 151 19.34 -8.53 -1.89
CA VAL A 151 20.11 -9.78 -1.83
C VAL A 151 21.53 -9.51 -1.34
N LEU A 152 22.20 -8.46 -1.86
CA LEU A 152 23.52 -8.05 -1.41
C LEU A 152 23.55 -7.79 0.10
N VAL A 153 22.56 -7.01 0.59
CA VAL A 153 22.44 -6.72 2.03
C VAL A 153 22.23 -8.00 2.84
N VAL A 154 21.26 -8.82 2.46
CA VAL A 154 20.91 -10.05 3.21
C VAL A 154 22.06 -11.05 3.23
N VAL A 155 22.63 -11.37 2.06
CA VAL A 155 23.74 -12.36 1.96
C VAL A 155 25.00 -11.78 2.58
N GLY A 156 25.28 -10.49 2.39
CA GLY A 156 26.41 -9.81 3.04
C GLY A 156 26.33 -9.86 4.55
N LEU A 157 25.19 -9.50 5.13
CA LEU A 157 24.96 -9.58 6.58
C LEU A 157 25.00 -11.04 7.08
N ALA A 158 24.49 -12.00 6.32
CA ALA A 158 24.52 -13.41 6.68
C ALA A 158 25.94 -13.98 6.71
N LYS A 159 26.90 -13.42 5.95
CA LYS A 159 28.33 -13.78 6.06
C LYS A 159 28.92 -13.35 7.39
N TRP A 160 28.63 -12.14 7.84
CA TRP A 160 29.18 -11.57 9.08
C TRP A 160 28.44 -12.04 10.32
N PHE A 161 27.11 -12.24 10.21
CA PHE A 161 26.21 -12.62 11.29
C PHE A 161 25.39 -13.89 10.93
N PRO A 162 26.00 -15.09 10.80
CA PRO A 162 25.35 -16.26 10.21
C PRO A 162 24.05 -16.68 10.92
N ARG A 163 23.91 -16.41 12.21
CA ARG A 163 22.73 -16.79 13.03
C ARG A 163 21.76 -15.65 13.29
N THR A 164 22.25 -14.40 13.28
CA THR A 164 21.50 -13.21 13.73
C THR A 164 21.36 -12.14 12.65
N TRP A 165 21.71 -12.43 11.38
CA TRP A 165 21.62 -11.50 10.25
C TRP A 165 20.22 -10.86 10.10
N TRP A 166 19.18 -11.56 10.53
CA TRP A 166 17.80 -11.10 10.46
C TRP A 166 17.55 -9.83 11.29
N ILE A 167 18.32 -9.59 12.37
CA ILE A 167 18.22 -8.37 13.17
C ILE A 167 18.73 -7.16 12.38
N PRO A 168 20.05 -7.09 12.00
CA PRO A 168 20.52 -5.97 11.20
C PRO A 168 19.88 -5.93 9.81
N GLY A 169 19.40 -7.06 9.27
CA GLY A 169 18.64 -7.12 8.02
C GLY A 169 17.30 -6.40 8.12
N ALA A 170 16.49 -6.72 9.15
CA ALA A 170 15.25 -6.00 9.40
C ALA A 170 15.49 -4.49 9.61
N ALA A 171 16.50 -4.13 10.43
CA ALA A 171 16.85 -2.73 10.67
C ALA A 171 17.25 -2.01 9.37
N ALA A 172 18.02 -2.67 8.49
CA ALA A 172 18.41 -2.11 7.19
C ALA A 172 17.19 -1.84 6.31
N PHE A 173 16.21 -2.77 6.24
CA PHE A 173 14.99 -2.57 5.47
C PHE A 173 14.08 -1.49 6.06
N VAL A 174 14.00 -1.37 7.38
CA VAL A 174 13.28 -0.25 8.04
C VAL A 174 13.98 1.08 7.72
N GLY A 175 15.32 1.12 7.79
CA GLY A 175 16.10 2.30 7.39
C GLY A 175 15.91 2.67 5.92
N LEU A 176 15.83 1.67 5.04
CA LEU A 176 15.56 1.88 3.62
C LEU A 176 14.14 2.40 3.38
N ALA A 177 13.14 1.90 4.11
CA ALA A 177 11.78 2.43 4.07
C ALA A 177 11.71 3.90 4.52
N LEU A 178 12.41 4.26 5.59
CA LEU A 178 12.56 5.66 6.02
C LEU A 178 13.22 6.53 4.96
N LEU A 179 14.33 6.06 4.37
CA LEU A 179 15.04 6.76 3.30
C LEU A 179 14.14 6.94 2.07
N PHE A 180 13.45 5.88 1.65
CA PHE A 180 12.53 5.95 0.51
C PHE A 180 11.38 6.91 0.77
N THR A 181 10.78 6.88 1.96
CA THR A 181 9.72 7.83 2.34
C THR A 181 10.22 9.27 2.31
N PHE A 182 11.47 9.53 2.73
CA PHE A 182 12.07 10.86 2.65
C PHE A 182 12.33 11.30 1.19
N VAL A 183 12.80 10.40 0.33
CA VAL A 183 13.20 10.71 -1.05
C VAL A 183 12.01 10.71 -2.02
N SER A 184 10.99 9.88 -1.78
CA SER A 184 9.86 9.65 -2.70
C SER A 184 9.17 10.94 -3.21
N PRO A 185 8.99 12.03 -2.42
CA PRO A 185 8.36 13.25 -2.94
C PRO A 185 9.16 13.96 -4.04
N TYR A 186 10.43 13.64 -4.18
CA TYR A 186 11.30 14.20 -5.23
C TYR A 186 11.32 13.33 -6.49
N LEU A 187 10.82 12.10 -6.40
CA LEU A 187 10.75 11.14 -7.51
C LEU A 187 9.41 11.17 -8.25
N VAL A 188 8.39 11.88 -7.72
CA VAL A 188 7.07 11.99 -8.37
C VAL A 188 7.22 12.79 -9.67
N PRO A 189 6.95 12.17 -10.85
CA PRO A 189 7.16 12.82 -12.15
C PRO A 189 6.04 13.83 -12.46
N ASP A 190 6.29 14.70 -13.43
CA ASP A 190 5.32 15.61 -14.06
C ASP A 190 4.53 16.49 -13.07
N THR A 191 5.23 16.98 -12.04
CA THR A 191 4.59 17.78 -10.99
C THR A 191 4.74 19.27 -11.23
N ARG A 192 3.68 20.04 -10.93
CA ARG A 192 3.65 21.51 -10.95
C ARG A 192 3.03 22.06 -9.67
N PRO A 193 3.29 23.33 -9.30
CA PRO A 193 2.59 23.99 -8.21
C PRO A 193 1.09 24.06 -8.46
N LEU A 194 0.28 23.97 -7.40
CA LEU A 194 -1.14 24.28 -7.46
C LEU A 194 -1.33 25.75 -7.83
N ARG A 195 -2.09 26.04 -8.90
CA ARG A 195 -2.24 27.40 -9.45
C ARG A 195 -3.54 28.08 -9.02
N ASP A 196 -4.59 27.29 -8.78
CA ASP A 196 -5.89 27.81 -8.39
C ASP A 196 -5.79 28.63 -7.10
N PRO A 197 -6.19 29.94 -7.10
CA PRO A 197 -6.02 30.81 -5.94
C PRO A 197 -6.90 30.41 -4.75
N GLU A 198 -8.12 29.92 -5.00
CA GLU A 198 -9.06 29.50 -3.96
C GLU A 198 -8.54 28.26 -3.25
N LEU A 199 -8.17 27.24 -4.01
CA LEU A 199 -7.61 26.00 -3.47
C LEU A 199 -6.26 26.22 -2.78
N ARG A 200 -5.44 27.16 -3.26
CA ARG A 200 -4.20 27.56 -2.55
C ARG A 200 -4.49 28.20 -1.20
N SER A 201 -5.48 29.10 -1.16
CA SER A 201 -5.91 29.74 0.09
C SER A 201 -6.48 28.72 1.06
N ALA A 202 -7.32 27.80 0.56
CA ALA A 202 -7.86 26.70 1.35
C ALA A 202 -6.76 25.78 1.89
N ALA A 203 -5.80 25.37 1.05
CA ALA A 203 -4.66 24.55 1.47
C ALA A 203 -3.83 25.23 2.57
N ALA A 204 -3.59 26.54 2.46
CA ALA A 204 -2.86 27.30 3.49
C ALA A 204 -3.63 27.33 4.82
N ARG A 205 -4.93 27.60 4.78
CA ARG A 205 -5.83 27.60 5.94
C ARG A 205 -5.88 26.23 6.63
N ILE A 206 -6.05 25.17 5.86
CA ILE A 206 -6.08 23.78 6.35
C ILE A 206 -4.74 23.42 7.00
N ALA A 207 -3.62 23.72 6.32
CA ALA A 207 -2.28 23.44 6.84
C ALA A 207 -2.02 24.15 8.18
N GLU A 208 -2.53 25.39 8.35
CA GLU A 208 -2.44 26.13 9.60
C GLU A 208 -3.28 25.48 10.71
N GLN A 209 -4.53 25.13 10.42
CA GLN A 209 -5.44 24.49 11.37
C GLN A 209 -4.93 23.13 11.86
N GLU A 210 -4.29 22.37 10.99
CA GLU A 210 -3.71 21.07 11.33
C GLU A 210 -2.26 21.12 11.85
N GLY A 211 -1.67 22.33 11.91
CA GLY A 211 -0.30 22.52 12.41
C GLY A 211 0.80 21.96 11.51
N VAL A 212 0.53 21.83 10.21
CA VAL A 212 1.49 21.30 9.20
C VAL A 212 2.03 22.43 8.31
N HIS A 213 2.63 23.43 8.91
CA HIS A 213 3.15 24.58 8.19
C HIS A 213 4.23 24.21 7.16
N GLY A 214 4.22 24.90 6.03
CA GLY A 214 5.26 24.78 5.00
C GLY A 214 5.19 23.52 4.14
N VAL A 215 4.14 22.71 4.25
CA VAL A 215 3.93 21.53 3.39
C VAL A 215 3.27 21.98 2.07
N PRO A 216 4.00 21.92 0.92
CA PRO A 216 3.46 22.41 -0.34
C PRO A 216 2.51 21.39 -0.98
N VAL A 217 1.47 21.93 -1.65
CA VAL A 217 0.61 21.16 -2.55
C VAL A 217 1.17 21.23 -3.97
N ARG A 218 1.29 20.06 -4.59
CA ARG A 218 1.70 19.89 -5.98
C ARG A 218 0.59 19.21 -6.77
N VAL A 219 0.49 19.52 -8.06
CA VAL A 219 -0.41 18.83 -8.98
C VAL A 219 0.44 17.92 -9.85
N GLN A 220 0.17 16.63 -9.81
CA GLN A 220 0.76 15.64 -10.70
C GLN A 220 -0.10 15.53 -11.96
N LYS A 221 0.51 15.72 -13.14
CA LYS A 221 -0.17 15.48 -14.40
C LYS A 221 -0.31 13.96 -14.60
N VAL A 222 -1.54 13.49 -14.78
CA VAL A 222 -1.87 12.09 -15.06
C VAL A 222 -2.74 12.01 -16.30
N ASP A 223 -2.65 10.90 -17.02
CA ASP A 223 -3.49 10.58 -18.18
C ASP A 223 -4.39 9.39 -17.84
N THR A 224 -5.27 9.61 -16.88
CA THR A 224 -6.25 8.63 -16.41
C THR A 224 -7.54 9.33 -15.98
N LYS A 225 -8.64 8.60 -15.99
CA LYS A 225 -9.94 9.05 -15.44
C LYS A 225 -10.01 8.85 -13.93
N ASP A 226 -9.14 8.02 -13.37
CA ASP A 226 -9.07 7.80 -11.94
C ASP A 226 -8.70 9.07 -11.21
N VAL A 227 -9.18 9.18 -9.98
CA VAL A 227 -8.99 10.33 -9.12
C VAL A 227 -8.19 9.92 -7.90
N ASN A 228 -7.12 10.65 -7.62
CA ASN A 228 -6.29 10.38 -6.45
C ASN A 228 -5.67 11.68 -5.90
N ALA A 229 -5.36 11.64 -4.62
CA ALA A 229 -4.46 12.54 -3.93
C ALA A 229 -3.62 11.71 -2.96
N PHE A 230 -2.45 12.17 -2.58
CA PHE A 230 -1.63 11.48 -1.59
C PHE A 230 -0.66 12.42 -0.89
N ALA A 231 -0.48 12.19 0.40
CA ALA A 231 0.55 12.81 1.19
C ALA A 231 1.79 11.90 1.25
N THR A 232 2.98 12.46 1.04
CA THR A 232 4.22 11.69 1.15
C THR A 232 5.35 12.55 1.69
N GLY A 233 6.45 11.89 2.08
CA GLY A 233 7.59 12.55 2.70
C GLY A 233 7.50 12.66 4.22
N ILE A 234 8.65 12.87 4.84
CA ILE A 234 8.82 13.06 6.28
C ILE A 234 9.76 14.25 6.55
N GLY A 235 9.54 14.94 7.65
CA GLY A 235 10.35 16.12 8.00
C GLY A 235 10.26 17.22 6.93
N SER A 236 11.40 17.64 6.39
CA SER A 236 11.48 18.69 5.36
C SER A 236 11.08 18.25 3.95
N SER A 237 10.91 16.95 3.70
CA SER A 237 10.51 16.43 2.39
C SER A 237 8.99 16.33 2.20
N ARG A 238 8.18 16.62 3.22
CA ARG A 238 6.72 16.53 3.19
C ARG A 238 6.11 17.27 2.01
N LYS A 239 5.19 16.63 1.29
CA LYS A 239 4.38 17.22 0.20
C LYS A 239 3.03 16.54 0.14
N VAL A 240 2.04 17.28 -0.35
CA VAL A 240 0.73 16.76 -0.77
C VAL A 240 0.67 16.83 -2.29
N PHE A 241 0.21 15.76 -2.92
CA PHE A 241 0.02 15.67 -4.37
C PHE A 241 -1.45 15.48 -4.69
N LEU A 242 -1.96 16.29 -5.61
CA LEU A 242 -3.28 16.10 -6.21
C LEU A 242 -3.08 15.64 -7.66
N TRP A 243 -3.79 14.62 -8.09
CA TRP A 243 -3.82 14.28 -9.50
C TRP A 243 -4.57 15.33 -10.30
N SER A 244 -4.14 15.59 -11.55
CA SER A 244 -4.80 16.55 -12.43
C SER A 244 -6.26 16.18 -12.73
N SER A 245 -6.61 14.92 -12.68
CA SER A 245 -7.96 14.38 -12.83
C SER A 245 -8.91 14.75 -11.69
N LEU A 246 -8.40 15.09 -10.49
CA LEU A 246 -9.20 15.65 -9.40
C LEU A 246 -9.62 17.10 -9.67
N LEU A 247 -8.86 17.80 -10.52
CA LEU A 247 -9.01 19.23 -10.82
C LEU A 247 -9.64 19.51 -12.20
N ASP A 248 -10.27 18.51 -12.83
CA ASP A 248 -10.82 18.60 -14.18
C ASP A 248 -12.25 19.15 -14.26
N GLY A 249 -12.79 19.59 -13.13
CA GLY A 249 -14.14 20.18 -13.02
C GLY A 249 -15.24 19.17 -12.64
N ARG A 250 -14.90 17.90 -12.46
CA ARG A 250 -15.87 16.89 -11.97
C ARG A 250 -16.21 17.06 -10.50
N PHE A 251 -15.34 17.69 -9.72
CA PHE A 251 -15.46 17.90 -8.28
C PHE A 251 -15.54 19.38 -7.96
N THR A 252 -16.32 19.74 -6.95
CA THR A 252 -16.41 21.11 -6.43
C THR A 252 -15.18 21.47 -5.58
N ASN A 253 -14.92 22.77 -5.36
CA ASN A 253 -13.85 23.21 -4.48
C ASN A 253 -14.02 22.65 -3.05
N GLY A 254 -15.25 22.60 -2.50
CA GLY A 254 -15.50 22.01 -1.19
C GLY A 254 -15.15 20.53 -1.10
N GLU A 255 -15.45 19.75 -2.14
CA GLU A 255 -15.05 18.34 -2.22
C GLU A 255 -13.52 18.18 -2.29
N ILE A 256 -12.83 19.07 -3.03
CA ILE A 256 -11.36 19.07 -3.11
C ILE A 256 -10.74 19.55 -1.78
N GLU A 257 -11.35 20.48 -1.07
CA GLU A 257 -10.92 20.93 0.26
C GLU A 257 -10.98 19.79 1.29
N VAL A 258 -12.01 18.95 1.24
CA VAL A 258 -12.10 17.74 2.09
C VAL A 258 -10.96 16.78 1.80
N VAL A 259 -10.63 16.55 0.52
CA VAL A 259 -9.49 15.71 0.13
C VAL A 259 -8.17 16.32 0.62
N LEU A 260 -7.98 17.64 0.45
CA LEU A 260 -6.79 18.34 0.96
C LEU A 260 -6.64 18.19 2.48
N ALA A 261 -7.74 18.33 3.23
CA ALA A 261 -7.73 18.18 4.68
C ALA A 261 -7.40 16.72 5.09
N HIS A 262 -7.93 15.73 4.38
CA HIS A 262 -7.57 14.32 4.58
C HIS A 262 -6.05 14.10 4.39
N GLU A 263 -5.46 14.63 3.32
CA GLU A 263 -4.03 14.50 3.04
C GLU A 263 -3.15 15.24 4.07
N TYR A 264 -3.57 16.43 4.50
CA TYR A 264 -2.88 17.13 5.57
C TYR A 264 -3.04 16.40 6.91
N GLY A 265 -4.18 15.75 7.18
CA GLY A 265 -4.39 14.89 8.33
C GLY A 265 -3.36 13.77 8.43
N HIS A 266 -3.01 13.13 7.30
CA HIS A 266 -1.91 12.16 7.26
C HIS A 266 -0.58 12.75 7.72
N GLN A 267 -0.27 13.98 7.30
CA GLN A 267 0.96 14.67 7.70
C GLN A 267 0.93 15.09 9.18
N ALA A 268 -0.20 15.65 9.64
CA ALA A 268 -0.39 16.11 11.01
C ALA A 268 -0.27 14.96 12.03
N ARG A 269 -0.79 13.79 11.68
CA ARG A 269 -0.79 12.60 12.52
C ARG A 269 0.43 11.71 12.34
N ASN A 270 1.38 12.10 11.48
CA ASN A 270 2.59 11.34 11.15
C ASN A 270 2.27 9.90 10.70
N HIS A 271 1.23 9.72 9.88
CA HIS A 271 0.74 8.41 9.47
C HIS A 271 1.79 7.60 8.72
N LEU A 272 2.66 8.25 7.93
CA LEU A 272 3.78 7.58 7.27
C LEU A 272 4.78 6.99 8.29
N LEU A 273 5.10 7.72 9.35
CA LEU A 273 5.99 7.18 10.41
C LEU A 273 5.31 6.09 11.22
N LYS A 274 4.00 6.21 11.50
CA LYS A 274 3.20 5.12 12.11
C LYS A 274 3.22 3.88 11.22
N GLY A 275 3.05 4.04 9.90
CA GLY A 275 3.15 2.95 8.91
C GLY A 275 4.52 2.27 8.94
N ILE A 276 5.61 3.04 9.01
CA ILE A 276 6.97 2.48 9.12
C ILE A 276 7.18 1.76 10.45
N ALA A 277 6.60 2.27 11.55
CA ALA A 277 6.64 1.58 12.84
C ALA A 277 5.89 0.24 12.80
N TRP A 278 4.70 0.21 12.17
CA TRP A 278 4.00 -1.04 11.89
C TRP A 278 4.80 -1.99 11.00
N TYR A 279 5.41 -1.47 9.92
CA TYR A 279 6.30 -2.25 9.08
C TYR A 279 7.44 -2.88 9.88
N ALA A 280 8.07 -2.13 10.80
CA ALA A 280 9.12 -2.66 11.68
C ALA A 280 8.59 -3.80 12.55
N LEU A 281 7.39 -3.68 13.13
CA LEU A 281 6.77 -4.75 13.92
C LEU A 281 6.57 -6.05 13.14
N PHE A 282 6.33 -5.98 11.83
CA PHE A 282 6.23 -7.17 10.96
C PHE A 282 7.60 -7.61 10.42
N ALA A 283 8.50 -6.68 10.11
CA ALA A 283 9.79 -6.97 9.48
C ALA A 283 10.69 -7.84 10.38
N PHE A 284 10.76 -7.54 11.67
CA PHE A 284 11.61 -8.31 12.60
C PHE A 284 11.16 -9.78 12.74
N PRO A 285 9.90 -10.11 13.06
CA PRO A 285 9.45 -11.50 13.10
C PRO A 285 9.47 -12.15 11.71
N GLY A 286 9.14 -11.41 10.64
CA GLY A 286 9.16 -11.91 9.26
C GLY A 286 10.57 -12.34 8.84
N THR A 287 11.57 -11.50 9.02
CA THR A 287 12.97 -11.84 8.69
C THR A 287 13.52 -12.97 9.58
N TYR A 288 13.07 -13.06 10.84
CA TYR A 288 13.38 -14.21 11.71
C TYR A 288 12.81 -15.52 11.14
N LEU A 289 11.55 -15.54 10.69
CA LEU A 289 10.92 -16.71 10.09
C LEU A 289 11.63 -17.11 8.79
N ILE A 290 12.01 -16.14 7.95
CA ILE A 290 12.81 -16.38 6.75
C ILE A 290 14.17 -16.99 7.13
N ALA A 291 14.84 -16.45 8.16
CA ALA A 291 16.11 -16.97 8.63
C ALA A 291 15.98 -18.40 9.16
N LEU A 292 14.89 -18.71 9.87
CA LEU A 292 14.59 -20.05 10.37
C LEU A 292 14.36 -21.04 9.21
N ALA A 293 13.59 -20.68 8.19
CA ALA A 293 13.37 -21.49 7.01
C ALA A 293 14.65 -21.72 6.21
N ALA A 294 15.45 -20.66 6.02
CA ALA A 294 16.71 -20.73 5.28
C ALA A 294 17.74 -21.70 5.94
N ARG A 295 17.68 -21.90 7.27
CA ARG A 295 18.57 -22.88 7.96
C ARG A 295 18.45 -24.29 7.39
N ARG A 296 17.26 -24.66 6.86
CA ARG A 296 17.05 -25.98 6.19
C ARG A 296 17.86 -26.16 4.92
N ARG A 297 18.45 -25.06 4.40
CA ARG A 297 19.26 -25.03 3.18
C ARG A 297 20.67 -24.44 3.43
N GLY A 298 21.19 -24.53 4.65
CA GLY A 298 22.52 -24.04 5.04
C GLY A 298 22.57 -22.59 5.50
N GLY A 299 21.41 -21.88 5.59
CA GLY A 299 21.29 -20.47 5.97
C GLY A 299 21.42 -19.52 4.79
N MET A 300 21.16 -18.22 5.02
CA MET A 300 21.13 -17.21 3.93
C MET A 300 22.49 -16.90 3.28
N ARG A 301 23.59 -17.36 3.86
CA ARG A 301 24.92 -17.31 3.20
C ARG A 301 25.04 -18.29 2.02
N GLU A 302 24.19 -19.30 2.00
CA GLU A 302 24.16 -20.31 0.93
C GLU A 302 23.13 -19.92 -0.13
N PRO A 303 23.53 -19.73 -1.39
CA PRO A 303 22.61 -19.32 -2.47
C PRO A 303 21.44 -20.27 -2.64
N ALA A 304 21.63 -21.57 -2.35
CA ALA A 304 20.56 -22.58 -2.41
C ALA A 304 19.38 -22.29 -1.46
N ALA A 305 19.53 -21.41 -0.47
CA ALA A 305 18.46 -20.99 0.41
C ALA A 305 17.54 -19.93 -0.23
N MET A 306 17.99 -19.21 -1.26
CA MET A 306 17.28 -18.07 -1.85
C MET A 306 15.88 -18.43 -2.36
N PRO A 307 15.65 -19.51 -3.14
CA PRO A 307 14.30 -19.84 -3.60
C PRO A 307 13.32 -20.12 -2.48
N LEU A 308 13.77 -20.75 -1.39
CA LEU A 308 12.94 -21.01 -0.21
C LEU A 308 12.67 -19.72 0.57
N ALA A 309 13.66 -18.83 0.70
CA ALA A 309 13.50 -17.56 1.37
C ALA A 309 12.47 -16.66 0.68
N ILE A 310 12.48 -16.63 -0.67
CA ILE A 310 11.49 -15.90 -1.47
C ILE A 310 10.09 -16.49 -1.28
N LEU A 311 9.93 -17.81 -1.35
CA LEU A 311 8.64 -18.46 -1.11
C LEU A 311 8.08 -18.06 0.28
N VAL A 312 8.91 -18.16 1.32
CA VAL A 312 8.50 -17.80 2.69
C VAL A 312 8.13 -16.31 2.79
N LEU A 313 8.91 -15.42 2.15
CA LEU A 313 8.59 -14.00 2.08
C LEU A 313 7.21 -13.77 1.46
N VAL A 314 6.93 -14.38 0.30
CA VAL A 314 5.63 -14.24 -0.40
C VAL A 314 4.47 -14.75 0.46
N VAL A 315 4.63 -15.93 1.07
CA VAL A 315 3.59 -16.49 1.95
C VAL A 315 3.36 -15.58 3.16
N LEU A 316 4.42 -15.07 3.80
CA LEU A 316 4.27 -14.14 4.93
C LEU A 316 3.63 -12.81 4.52
N SER A 317 3.95 -12.29 3.33
CA SER A 317 3.32 -11.08 2.79
C SER A 317 1.83 -11.28 2.57
N LEU A 318 1.42 -12.40 1.96
CA LEU A 318 0.00 -12.73 1.77
C LEU A 318 -0.75 -12.90 3.10
N LEU A 319 -0.14 -13.56 4.09
CA LEU A 319 -0.72 -13.71 5.43
C LEU A 319 -0.82 -12.38 6.18
N ALA A 320 0.06 -11.41 5.88
CA ALA A 320 0.04 -10.09 6.48
C ALA A 320 -1.01 -9.13 5.86
N LEU A 321 -1.48 -9.38 4.63
CA LEU A 321 -2.43 -8.49 3.92
C LEU A 321 -3.65 -8.08 4.75
N PRO A 322 -4.43 -8.99 5.37
CA PRO A 322 -5.62 -8.59 6.12
C PRO A 322 -5.28 -7.68 7.32
N PHE A 323 -4.11 -7.91 7.94
CA PHE A 323 -3.64 -7.10 9.07
C PHE A 323 -3.16 -5.72 8.60
N GLN A 324 -2.40 -5.66 7.49
CA GLN A 324 -1.96 -4.40 6.91
C GLN A 324 -3.14 -3.55 6.46
N ASN A 325 -4.12 -4.15 5.79
CA ASN A 325 -5.35 -3.46 5.39
C ASN A 325 -6.16 -2.98 6.60
N ALA A 326 -6.25 -3.78 7.68
CA ALA A 326 -6.93 -3.33 8.89
C ALA A 326 -6.23 -2.12 9.54
N ILE A 327 -4.88 -2.10 9.54
CA ILE A 327 -4.07 -0.97 10.03
C ILE A 327 -4.28 0.24 9.14
N SER A 328 -4.24 0.06 7.81
CA SER A 328 -4.46 1.14 6.85
C SER A 328 -5.85 1.75 7.04
N ARG A 329 -6.92 0.94 7.06
CA ARG A 329 -8.29 1.42 7.31
C ARG A 329 -8.44 2.18 8.62
N HIS A 330 -7.70 1.80 9.66
CA HIS A 330 -7.71 2.52 10.92
C HIS A 330 -7.07 3.90 10.79
N ILE A 331 -5.96 4.00 10.07
CA ILE A 331 -5.24 5.24 9.75
C ILE A 331 -6.08 6.13 8.84
N GLU A 332 -6.69 5.57 7.81
CA GLU A 332 -7.57 6.27 6.86
C GLU A 332 -8.82 6.85 7.54
N ALA A 333 -9.42 6.08 8.46
CA ALA A 333 -10.53 6.58 9.26
C ALA A 333 -10.12 7.77 10.16
N GLU A 334 -8.87 7.80 10.65
CA GLU A 334 -8.35 8.95 11.39
C GLU A 334 -8.17 10.17 10.47
N ALA A 335 -7.68 9.98 9.24
CA ALA A 335 -7.53 11.06 8.26
C ALA A 335 -8.90 11.64 7.84
N ASP A 336 -9.91 10.77 7.62
CA ASP A 336 -11.28 11.20 7.36
C ASP A 336 -11.88 12.02 8.51
N TRP A 337 -11.65 11.57 9.75
CA TRP A 337 -12.10 12.29 10.93
C TRP A 337 -11.43 13.66 11.04
N MET A 338 -10.11 13.73 10.80
CA MET A 338 -9.36 14.99 10.76
C MET A 338 -9.91 15.95 9.70
N ALA A 339 -10.22 15.44 8.50
CA ALA A 339 -10.81 16.24 7.43
C ALA A 339 -12.15 16.84 7.84
N LEU A 340 -13.02 16.10 8.53
CA LEU A 340 -14.29 16.61 9.05
C LEU A 340 -14.11 17.65 10.15
N GLU A 341 -13.18 17.44 11.09
CA GLU A 341 -12.88 18.41 12.17
C GLU A 341 -12.34 19.73 11.60
N THR A 342 -11.54 19.67 10.54
CA THR A 342 -10.87 20.82 9.93
C THR A 342 -11.80 21.57 8.98
N THR A 343 -12.49 20.89 8.08
CA THR A 343 -13.37 21.52 7.09
C THR A 343 -14.74 21.90 7.64
N ARG A 344 -15.23 21.13 8.60
CA ARG A 344 -16.61 21.19 9.12
C ARG A 344 -17.66 21.11 8.02
N ASP A 345 -17.34 20.39 6.94
CA ASP A 345 -18.20 20.23 5.79
C ASP A 345 -18.50 18.74 5.48
N PRO A 346 -19.35 18.10 6.29
CA PRO A 346 -19.75 16.70 6.09
C PRO A 346 -20.51 16.49 4.79
N LYS A 347 -21.17 17.53 4.26
CA LYS A 347 -21.93 17.46 3.01
C LYS A 347 -21.01 17.33 1.79
N SER A 348 -19.92 18.10 1.76
CA SER A 348 -18.92 17.96 0.70
C SER A 348 -18.21 16.61 0.78
N MET A 349 -17.93 16.08 1.98
CA MET A 349 -17.38 14.74 2.14
C MET A 349 -18.33 13.65 1.62
N GLU A 350 -19.61 13.68 2.00
CA GLU A 350 -20.62 12.75 1.45
C GLU A 350 -20.73 12.86 -0.06
N SER A 351 -20.80 14.09 -0.59
CA SER A 351 -20.90 14.37 -2.02
C SER A 351 -19.69 13.84 -2.78
N PHE A 352 -18.48 14.05 -2.25
CA PHE A 352 -17.24 13.53 -2.82
C PHE A 352 -17.30 12.01 -3.00
N PHE A 353 -17.61 11.25 -1.95
CA PHE A 353 -17.68 9.79 -2.05
C PHE A 353 -18.80 9.28 -2.94
N ARG A 354 -19.92 9.99 -3.00
CA ARG A 354 -21.00 9.66 -3.94
C ARG A 354 -20.63 9.90 -5.41
N ARG A 355 -19.72 10.83 -5.70
CA ARG A 355 -19.17 11.06 -7.05
C ARG A 355 -17.99 10.14 -7.35
N LEU A 356 -17.16 9.85 -6.36
CA LEU A 356 -16.00 8.97 -6.51
C LEU A 356 -16.41 7.56 -6.91
N ALA A 357 -17.44 6.97 -6.27
CA ALA A 357 -17.89 5.62 -6.56
C ALA A 357 -18.15 5.35 -8.05
N PRO A 358 -19.02 6.12 -8.75
CA PRO A 358 -19.24 5.89 -10.17
C PRO A 358 -18.06 6.29 -11.06
N THR A 359 -17.20 7.21 -10.61
CA THR A 359 -16.00 7.63 -11.36
C THR A 359 -14.97 6.50 -11.43
N ALA A 360 -14.72 5.85 -10.31
CA ALA A 360 -13.79 4.72 -10.19
C ALA A 360 -14.46 3.36 -10.46
N LEU A 361 -15.78 3.32 -10.69
CA LEU A 361 -16.58 2.09 -10.76
C LEU A 361 -16.37 1.19 -9.54
N ALA A 362 -16.19 1.80 -8.37
CA ALA A 362 -15.93 1.12 -7.11
C ALA A 362 -17.22 0.65 -6.45
N ASP A 363 -17.24 -0.59 -5.97
CA ASP A 363 -18.32 -1.13 -5.14
C ASP A 363 -18.32 -0.39 -3.79
N PRO A 364 -19.41 0.35 -3.44
CA PRO A 364 -19.42 1.11 -2.19
C PRO A 364 -19.46 0.25 -0.92
N SER A 365 -19.77 -1.04 -1.05
CA SER A 365 -19.93 -1.98 0.08
C SER A 365 -19.50 -3.41 -0.31
N PRO A 366 -18.23 -3.65 -0.61
CA PRO A 366 -17.74 -4.93 -1.09
C PRO A 366 -17.98 -6.05 -0.06
N PRO A 367 -18.06 -7.33 -0.50
CA PRO A 367 -18.18 -8.47 0.39
C PRO A 367 -17.06 -8.50 1.44
N THR A 368 -17.38 -8.93 2.67
CA THR A 368 -16.43 -8.91 3.81
C THR A 368 -15.07 -9.56 3.49
N ALA A 369 -15.05 -10.67 2.76
CA ALA A 369 -13.81 -11.34 2.39
C ALA A 369 -12.95 -10.47 1.47
N ALA A 370 -13.56 -9.80 0.48
CA ALA A 370 -12.91 -8.85 -0.40
C ALA A 370 -12.40 -7.63 0.39
N TYR A 371 -13.24 -7.04 1.21
CA TYR A 371 -12.89 -5.94 2.10
C TYR A 371 -11.67 -6.22 3.00
N LEU A 372 -11.55 -7.42 3.54
CA LEU A 372 -10.41 -7.79 4.39
C LEU A 372 -9.10 -7.90 3.61
N VAL A 373 -9.16 -8.34 2.35
CA VAL A 373 -7.97 -8.67 1.55
C VAL A 373 -7.56 -7.53 0.64
N PHE A 374 -8.51 -6.78 0.05
CA PHE A 374 -8.22 -5.81 -1.01
C PHE A 374 -8.31 -4.36 -0.54
N ASP A 375 -9.19 -4.05 0.42
CA ASP A 375 -9.45 -2.66 0.78
C ASP A 375 -8.55 -2.19 1.91
N ASP A 376 -7.70 -1.27 1.59
CA ASP A 376 -6.84 -0.53 2.53
C ASP A 376 -7.53 0.74 3.10
N HIS A 377 -8.69 1.12 2.56
CA HIS A 377 -9.55 2.21 3.04
C HIS A 377 -10.85 1.66 3.64
N PRO A 378 -11.52 2.40 4.56
CA PRO A 378 -12.90 2.11 4.92
C PRO A 378 -13.80 2.14 3.68
N THR A 379 -14.86 1.33 3.63
CA THR A 379 -15.77 1.32 2.48
C THR A 379 -16.38 2.71 2.26
N LEU A 380 -16.78 3.04 1.03
CA LEU A 380 -17.38 4.34 0.74
C LEU A 380 -18.64 4.59 1.58
N ILE A 381 -19.42 3.53 1.86
CA ILE A 381 -20.58 3.59 2.77
C ILE A 381 -20.14 3.94 4.19
N GLN A 382 -19.06 3.37 4.69
CA GLN A 382 -18.54 3.68 6.04
C GLN A 382 -18.04 5.13 6.13
N ARG A 383 -17.40 5.64 5.08
CA ARG A 383 -16.91 7.02 5.00
C ARG A 383 -18.07 8.02 4.94
N ILE A 384 -19.14 7.73 4.17
CA ILE A 384 -20.39 8.51 4.16
C ILE A 384 -21.08 8.45 5.52
N ALA A 385 -21.13 7.28 6.15
CA ALA A 385 -21.72 7.12 7.48
C ALA A 385 -20.97 7.94 8.54
N MET A 386 -19.64 8.02 8.44
CA MET A 386 -18.81 8.86 9.32
C MET A 386 -19.14 10.34 9.14
N ALA A 387 -19.28 10.83 7.92
CA ALA A 387 -19.65 12.23 7.66
C ALA A 387 -21.00 12.58 8.27
N ARG A 388 -22.01 11.73 8.13
CA ARG A 388 -23.33 11.92 8.74
C ARG A 388 -23.30 11.84 10.27
N ALA A 389 -22.51 10.91 10.83
CA ALA A 389 -22.36 10.79 12.27
C ALA A 389 -21.66 12.03 12.87
N TRP A 390 -20.70 12.60 12.14
CA TRP A 390 -20.07 13.85 12.52
C TRP A 390 -21.06 15.03 12.50
N GLU A 391 -21.87 15.13 11.43
CA GLU A 391 -22.93 16.16 11.32
C GLU A 391 -23.94 16.06 12.47
N ALA A 392 -24.41 14.85 12.77
CA ALA A 392 -25.36 14.62 13.88
C ALA A 392 -24.78 14.95 15.27
N ARG A 393 -23.44 14.91 15.42
CA ARG A 393 -22.77 15.21 16.70
C ARG A 393 -22.45 16.69 16.87
N ASN A 394 -22.22 17.43 15.78
CA ASN A 394 -21.67 18.79 15.80
C ASN A 394 -22.59 19.83 15.14
N GLY A 395 -23.64 19.43 14.46
CA GLY A 395 -24.70 20.25 13.88
C GLY A 395 -25.92 20.24 14.80
#